data_c30b14a926ff3fc5655200d5d11b42f6
#
_entry.id   c30b14a926ff3fc5655200d5d11b42f6
#
_cell.length_a   1.000
_cell.length_b   1.000
_cell.length_c   1.000
_cell.angle_alpha   90.00
_cell.angle_beta   90.00
_cell.angle_gamma   90.00
#
_symmetry.space_group_name_H-M   'P 1'
#
loop_
_entity.id
_entity.type
_entity.pdbx_description
1 polymer ?
#
loop_
_entity_poly.entity_id
_entity_poly.type
_entity_poly.pdbx_seq_one_letter_code
_entity_poly.pdbx_strand_id
1 'polypeptide(L)'
;MKGFDPKAMLAGAVLALAVVAAVYLGSHSLRHFDPALTGYAVGSALAAFAVGYRFVVWAQRPPSRMYFQRGFQLLFRRNPPAANAQPSNPPSQQPGLTIATGPGTLGAALATSFVAQNFIRRRSWYRWIMHLCLSGGCTLAFAITFPLVFGWIHFESFADNAEMYRVLAFGLPVDSFSVHSLKGLLMFNLLNVAGVIVLIGLVMAGIRRCTDAGERATQTFFEDILPLLIIFAVTATGLALTVSYKFLGGRGHGLWAVVHMVSVVALLLYIPFGKLFHMFQRACSLCVSLYKKAGATGPRAHCRRCGEDFASQMHVNDLKAVLDQLDFNYRFATAKGEIHYQDICPACRRRLLALNQGRMIGR
;
A
#
# COMPACT_ATOMS: atom_id res chain seq x y z
N MET A 1 22.07 -17.75 7.89
CA MET A 1 21.57 -16.35 7.77
C MET A 1 21.74 -15.93 6.32
N LYS A 2 20.66 -15.71 5.55
CA LYS A 2 20.78 -15.12 4.21
C LYS A 2 21.27 -13.69 4.41
N GLY A 3 22.38 -13.32 3.79
CA GLY A 3 22.97 -11.97 3.86
C GLY A 3 21.99 -10.90 3.35
N PHE A 4 22.32 -9.63 3.60
CA PHE A 4 21.54 -8.51 3.10
C PHE A 4 21.45 -8.54 1.55
N ASP A 5 20.26 -8.32 1.02
CA ASP A 5 20.03 -8.25 -0.43
C ASP A 5 20.60 -6.92 -0.97
N PRO A 6 21.61 -6.93 -1.85
CA PRO A 6 22.26 -5.72 -2.32
C PRO A 6 21.30 -4.82 -3.15
N LYS A 7 20.37 -5.41 -3.90
CA LYS A 7 19.38 -4.65 -4.66
C LYS A 7 18.38 -3.94 -3.74
N ALA A 8 17.98 -4.60 -2.66
CA ALA A 8 17.11 -4.02 -1.66
C ALA A 8 17.83 -2.91 -0.87
N MET A 9 19.10 -3.12 -0.51
CA MET A 9 19.94 -2.09 0.11
C MET A 9 20.07 -0.85 -0.76
N LEU A 10 20.36 -1.04 -2.05
CA LEU A 10 20.46 0.07 -3.00
C LEU A 10 19.13 0.83 -3.10
N ALA A 11 18.00 0.13 -3.24
CA ALA A 11 16.68 0.77 -3.33
C ALA A 11 16.33 1.55 -2.05
N GLY A 12 16.63 0.99 -0.88
CA GLY A 12 16.46 1.69 0.40
C GLY A 12 17.32 2.95 0.48
N ALA A 13 18.59 2.84 0.12
CA ALA A 13 19.52 3.98 0.11
C ALA A 13 19.08 5.08 -0.86
N VAL A 14 18.68 4.72 -2.08
CA VAL A 14 18.19 5.68 -3.08
C VAL A 14 16.96 6.41 -2.56
N LEU A 15 16.01 5.69 -1.94
CA LEU A 15 14.80 6.33 -1.42
C LEU A 15 15.08 7.24 -0.23
N ALA A 16 15.98 6.84 0.67
CA ALA A 16 16.41 7.68 1.79
C ALA A 16 17.13 8.95 1.30
N LEU A 17 18.06 8.80 0.36
CA LEU A 17 18.75 9.93 -0.25
C LEU A 17 17.80 10.86 -0.99
N ALA A 18 16.78 10.32 -1.66
CA ALA A 18 15.75 11.13 -2.30
C ALA A 18 14.97 11.98 -1.28
N VAL A 19 14.65 11.43 -0.10
CA VAL A 19 14.01 12.20 0.98
C VAL A 19 14.94 13.29 1.50
N VAL A 20 16.22 12.97 1.75
CA VAL A 20 17.21 13.96 2.22
C VAL A 20 17.41 15.07 1.18
N ALA A 21 17.52 14.70 -0.10
CA ALA A 21 17.63 15.67 -1.20
C ALA A 21 16.36 16.54 -1.31
N ALA A 22 15.18 15.95 -1.13
CA ALA A 22 13.93 16.68 -1.15
C ALA A 22 13.83 17.70 -0.01
N VAL A 23 14.30 17.36 1.19
CA VAL A 23 14.41 18.30 2.32
C VAL A 23 15.40 19.42 1.97
N TYR A 24 16.61 19.07 1.53
CA TYR A 24 17.66 20.05 1.25
C TYR A 24 17.29 21.03 0.13
N LEU A 25 16.83 20.50 -1.00
CA LEU A 25 16.48 21.31 -2.18
C LEU A 25 15.19 22.13 -1.93
N GLY A 26 14.16 21.48 -1.36
CA GLY A 26 12.88 22.13 -1.12
C GLY A 26 12.93 23.24 -0.08
N SER A 27 13.84 23.13 0.91
CA SER A 27 14.05 24.14 1.95
C SER A 27 15.10 25.21 1.58
N HIS A 28 15.46 25.36 0.32
CA HIS A 28 16.52 26.26 -0.13
C HIS A 28 17.84 26.13 0.67
N SER A 29 18.42 24.93 0.62
CA SER A 29 19.66 24.60 1.35
C SER A 29 19.49 24.80 2.87
N LEU A 30 18.36 24.33 3.41
CA LEU A 30 17.95 24.41 4.82
C LEU A 30 17.67 25.83 5.35
N ARG A 31 17.58 26.86 4.52
CA ARG A 31 17.25 28.23 4.96
C ARG A 31 15.82 28.35 5.52
N HIS A 32 14.90 27.57 4.95
CA HIS A 32 13.49 27.52 5.36
C HIS A 32 13.14 26.23 6.13
N PHE A 33 14.15 25.56 6.69
CA PHE A 33 13.97 24.36 7.49
C PHE A 33 14.02 24.71 8.98
N ASP A 34 12.96 24.38 9.71
CA ASP A 34 12.92 24.56 11.16
C ASP A 34 13.72 23.43 11.85
N PRO A 35 14.76 23.72 12.64
CA PRO A 35 15.53 22.74 13.41
C PRO A 35 14.66 21.86 14.32
N ALA A 36 13.52 22.34 14.81
CA ALA A 36 12.58 21.56 15.60
C ALA A 36 12.00 20.35 14.83
N LEU A 37 12.05 20.39 13.50
CA LEU A 37 11.55 19.32 12.62
C LEU A 37 12.60 18.25 12.28
N THR A 38 13.83 18.37 12.80
CA THR A 38 14.94 17.45 12.50
C THR A 38 14.57 16.00 12.82
N GLY A 39 13.89 15.74 13.94
CA GLY A 39 13.44 14.40 14.32
C GLY A 39 12.53 13.75 13.27
N TYR A 40 11.60 14.53 12.71
CA TYR A 40 10.70 14.05 11.64
C TYR A 40 11.46 13.79 10.33
N ALA A 41 12.42 14.63 9.96
CA ALA A 41 13.21 14.46 8.74
C ALA A 41 14.07 13.20 8.82
N VAL A 42 14.76 12.98 9.95
CA VAL A 42 15.56 11.76 10.21
C VAL A 42 14.66 10.53 10.23
N GLY A 43 13.55 10.57 10.96
CA GLY A 43 12.57 9.48 10.98
C GLY A 43 12.02 9.14 9.61
N SER A 44 11.74 10.15 8.78
CA SER A 44 11.28 9.96 7.39
C SER A 44 12.35 9.32 6.52
N ALA A 45 13.62 9.72 6.62
CA ALA A 45 14.70 9.12 5.85
C ALA A 45 14.94 7.65 6.24
N LEU A 46 14.91 7.33 7.53
CA LEU A 46 15.03 5.94 8.03
C LEU A 46 13.85 5.09 7.60
N ALA A 47 12.62 5.62 7.70
CA ALA A 47 11.42 4.93 7.24
C ALA A 47 11.45 4.70 5.73
N ALA A 48 11.89 5.68 4.94
CA ALA A 48 12.04 5.57 3.48
C ALA A 48 13.05 4.47 3.12
N PHE A 49 14.20 4.41 3.79
CA PHE A 49 15.15 3.33 3.61
C PHE A 49 14.51 1.96 3.88
N ALA A 50 13.87 1.80 5.02
CA ALA A 50 13.29 0.53 5.43
C ALA A 50 12.11 0.11 4.53
N VAL A 51 11.27 1.06 4.08
CA VAL A 51 10.19 0.81 3.12
C VAL A 51 10.76 0.36 1.77
N GLY A 52 11.77 1.06 1.24
CA GLY A 52 12.40 0.72 -0.04
C GLY A 52 13.05 -0.67 0.02
N TYR A 53 13.80 -0.95 1.07
CA TYR A 53 14.41 -2.26 1.30
C TYR A 53 13.35 -3.37 1.34
N ARG A 54 12.35 -3.24 2.20
CA ARG A 54 11.29 -4.23 2.37
C ARG A 54 10.47 -4.43 1.10
N PHE A 55 10.18 -3.35 0.38
CA PHE A 55 9.42 -3.41 -0.86
C PHE A 55 10.14 -4.26 -1.92
N VAL A 56 11.44 -4.05 -2.11
CA VAL A 56 12.22 -4.82 -3.08
C VAL A 56 12.33 -6.28 -2.67
N VAL A 57 12.62 -6.57 -1.39
CA VAL A 57 12.62 -7.96 -0.87
C VAL A 57 11.28 -8.65 -1.10
N TRP A 58 10.17 -7.95 -0.86
CA TRP A 58 8.83 -8.49 -1.08
C TRP A 58 8.51 -8.67 -2.58
N ALA A 59 8.87 -7.70 -3.42
CA ALA A 59 8.61 -7.73 -4.86
C ALA A 59 9.42 -8.81 -5.59
N GLN A 60 10.56 -9.22 -5.06
CA GLN A 60 11.41 -10.29 -5.62
C GLN A 60 10.90 -11.70 -5.31
N ARG A 61 10.00 -11.87 -4.34
CA ARG A 61 9.44 -13.18 -4.01
C ARG A 61 8.60 -13.72 -5.17
N PRO A 62 8.69 -15.02 -5.51
CA PRO A 62 8.12 -15.58 -6.73
C PRO A 62 6.65 -15.18 -7.03
N PRO A 63 5.69 -15.23 -6.08
CA PRO A 63 4.32 -14.83 -6.38
C PRO A 63 4.19 -13.32 -6.72
N SER A 64 4.83 -12.45 -5.95
CA SER A 64 4.79 -11.00 -6.16
C SER A 64 5.51 -10.61 -7.45
N ARG A 65 6.69 -11.19 -7.68
CA ARG A 65 7.49 -10.99 -8.89
C ARG A 65 6.70 -11.33 -10.15
N MET A 66 6.01 -12.45 -10.16
CA MET A 66 5.18 -12.88 -11.28
C MET A 66 4.08 -11.85 -11.59
N TYR A 67 3.34 -11.37 -10.57
CA TYR A 67 2.29 -10.37 -10.76
C TYR A 67 2.83 -9.04 -11.26
N PHE A 68 3.98 -8.57 -10.75
CA PHE A 68 4.63 -7.35 -11.26
C PHE A 68 5.07 -7.51 -12.71
N GLN A 69 5.76 -8.60 -13.05
CA GLN A 69 6.23 -8.86 -14.41
C GLN A 69 5.05 -8.93 -15.40
N ARG A 70 3.99 -9.65 -15.06
CA ARG A 70 2.78 -9.74 -15.90
C ARG A 70 2.05 -8.41 -15.98
N GLY A 71 1.92 -7.68 -14.87
CA GLY A 71 1.32 -6.35 -14.85
C GLY A 71 2.04 -5.37 -15.77
N PHE A 72 3.37 -5.32 -15.70
CA PHE A 72 4.20 -4.51 -16.59
C PHE A 72 4.06 -4.94 -18.06
N GLN A 73 4.08 -6.24 -18.36
CA GLN A 73 3.88 -6.74 -19.71
C GLN A 73 2.52 -6.31 -20.27
N LEU A 74 1.46 -6.40 -19.47
CA LEU A 74 0.11 -6.02 -19.89
C LEU A 74 -0.08 -4.50 -20.02
N LEU A 75 0.67 -3.69 -19.27
CA LEU A 75 0.61 -2.23 -19.36
C LEU A 75 1.39 -1.67 -20.56
N PHE A 76 2.59 -2.22 -20.82
CA PHE A 76 3.54 -1.60 -21.75
C PHE A 76 3.77 -2.41 -23.04
N ARG A 77 3.41 -3.69 -23.07
CA ARG A 77 3.55 -4.53 -24.28
C ARG A 77 2.18 -4.83 -24.86
N ARG A 78 1.96 -4.43 -26.11
CA ARG A 78 0.73 -4.71 -26.85
C ARG A 78 0.47 -6.23 -27.09
N ASN A 79 1.52 -7.05 -27.05
CA ASN A 79 1.42 -8.52 -27.18
C ASN A 79 2.23 -9.17 -26.07
N PRO A 80 1.61 -9.83 -25.08
CA PRO A 80 2.33 -10.69 -24.16
C PRO A 80 3.01 -11.82 -24.95
N PRO A 81 4.29 -12.15 -24.70
CA PRO A 81 4.90 -13.33 -25.31
C PRO A 81 4.08 -14.54 -24.90
N ALA A 82 3.73 -15.38 -25.87
CA ALA A 82 3.16 -16.68 -25.60
C ALA A 82 4.13 -17.43 -24.66
N ALA A 83 3.72 -17.67 -23.42
CA ALA A 83 4.52 -18.42 -22.47
C ALA A 83 4.69 -19.83 -23.04
N ASN A 84 5.91 -20.14 -23.49
CA ASN A 84 6.38 -21.46 -23.92
C ASN A 84 5.29 -22.33 -24.60
N ALA A 85 4.97 -22.00 -25.85
CA ALA A 85 4.25 -22.92 -26.71
C ALA A 85 5.15 -24.15 -26.95
N GLN A 86 4.80 -25.28 -26.36
CA GLN A 86 5.33 -26.54 -26.83
C GLN A 86 5.00 -26.65 -28.34
N PRO A 87 5.93 -27.11 -29.20
CA PRO A 87 5.80 -27.10 -30.64
C PRO A 87 4.92 -28.27 -31.17
N SER A 88 3.66 -28.30 -30.77
CA SER A 88 2.77 -29.40 -31.24
C SER A 88 1.41 -28.94 -31.77
N ASN A 89 1.17 -27.64 -31.92
CA ASN A 89 -0.01 -27.17 -32.69
C ASN A 89 0.34 -25.93 -33.52
N PRO A 90 -0.13 -25.84 -34.79
CA PRO A 90 0.09 -24.70 -35.65
C PRO A 90 -0.51 -23.43 -34.97
N PRO A 91 0.07 -22.23 -35.20
CA PRO A 91 -0.40 -21.02 -34.60
C PRO A 91 -1.78 -20.68 -35.15
N SER A 92 -2.82 -21.12 -34.45
CA SER A 92 -4.14 -20.51 -34.63
C SER A 92 -3.98 -19.03 -34.25
N GLN A 93 -4.33 -18.15 -35.17
CA GLN A 93 -4.34 -16.71 -35.02
C GLN A 93 -5.11 -16.36 -33.72
N GLN A 94 -4.36 -16.19 -32.63
CA GLN A 94 -4.95 -15.68 -31.38
C GLN A 94 -5.31 -14.23 -31.63
N PRO A 95 -6.57 -13.81 -31.50
CA PRO A 95 -6.91 -12.40 -31.54
C PRO A 95 -6.09 -11.70 -30.46
N GLY A 96 -5.26 -10.76 -30.88
CA GLY A 96 -4.39 -9.99 -29.98
C GLY A 96 -5.23 -9.45 -28.83
N LEU A 97 -4.86 -9.81 -27.60
CA LEU A 97 -5.54 -9.39 -26.37
C LEU A 97 -5.32 -7.88 -26.20
N THR A 98 -6.08 -7.07 -26.92
CA THR A 98 -6.15 -5.61 -26.72
C THR A 98 -6.99 -5.35 -25.48
N ILE A 99 -6.36 -5.46 -24.29
CA ILE A 99 -6.94 -4.80 -23.13
C ILE A 99 -6.82 -3.31 -23.45
N ALA A 100 -7.96 -2.62 -23.57
CA ALA A 100 -7.98 -1.17 -23.72
C ALA A 100 -7.37 -0.55 -22.44
N THR A 101 -6.06 -0.42 -22.43
CA THR A 101 -5.28 0.25 -21.40
C THR A 101 -5.08 1.70 -21.79
N GLY A 102 -6.19 2.42 -21.99
CA GLY A 102 -6.13 3.87 -22.13
C GLY A 102 -5.81 4.53 -20.78
N PRO A 103 -5.19 5.71 -20.75
CA PRO A 103 -4.91 6.45 -19.50
C PRO A 103 -6.18 6.63 -18.65
N GLY A 104 -7.36 6.73 -19.26
CA GLY A 104 -8.63 6.78 -18.55
C GLY A 104 -8.99 5.51 -17.78
N THR A 105 -8.65 4.32 -18.30
CA THR A 105 -8.93 3.04 -17.60
C THR A 105 -7.98 2.83 -16.42
N LEU A 106 -6.73 3.29 -16.53
CA LEU A 106 -5.76 3.27 -15.44
C LEU A 106 -6.17 4.24 -14.33
N GLY A 107 -6.56 5.48 -14.70
CA GLY A 107 -7.06 6.48 -13.76
C GLY A 107 -8.31 6.00 -13.01
N ALA A 108 -9.28 5.43 -13.72
CA ALA A 108 -10.47 4.86 -13.12
C ALA A 108 -10.15 3.67 -12.18
N ALA A 109 -9.21 2.81 -12.55
CA ALA A 109 -8.78 1.69 -11.71
C ALA A 109 -8.06 2.18 -10.43
N LEU A 110 -7.24 3.21 -10.53
CA LEU A 110 -6.61 3.86 -9.38
C LEU A 110 -7.66 4.53 -8.49
N ALA A 111 -8.56 5.34 -9.05
CA ALA A 111 -9.61 6.01 -8.30
C ALA A 111 -10.52 5.00 -7.56
N THR A 112 -10.97 3.94 -8.22
CA THR A 112 -11.83 2.92 -7.60
C THR A 112 -11.14 2.06 -6.56
N SER A 113 -9.83 1.82 -6.72
CA SER A 113 -9.08 0.94 -5.83
C SER A 113 -8.46 1.69 -4.64
N PHE A 114 -7.93 2.90 -4.86
CA PHE A 114 -7.22 3.67 -3.83
C PHE A 114 -8.13 4.68 -3.13
N VAL A 115 -8.92 5.46 -3.89
CA VAL A 115 -9.76 6.51 -3.32
C VAL A 115 -11.10 5.93 -2.84
N ALA A 116 -11.87 5.34 -3.74
CA ALA A 116 -13.20 4.82 -3.39
C ALA A 116 -13.18 3.49 -2.63
N GLN A 117 -12.10 2.72 -2.71
CA GLN A 117 -11.89 1.44 -2.00
C GLN A 117 -13.08 0.48 -2.10
N ASN A 118 -13.67 0.39 -3.28
CA ASN A 118 -14.92 -0.35 -3.55
C ASN A 118 -14.86 -1.84 -3.16
N PHE A 119 -13.67 -2.43 -3.10
CA PHE A 119 -13.49 -3.82 -2.66
C PHE A 119 -13.82 -4.02 -1.17
N ILE A 120 -13.63 -2.98 -0.32
CA ILE A 120 -14.03 -3.02 1.10
C ILE A 120 -15.55 -2.81 1.19
N ARG A 121 -16.11 -1.84 0.45
CA ARG A 121 -17.53 -1.53 0.42
C ARG A 121 -18.40 -2.76 0.10
N ARG A 122 -17.96 -3.60 -0.86
CA ARG A 122 -18.63 -4.85 -1.23
C ARG A 122 -18.71 -5.89 -0.10
N ARG A 123 -17.83 -5.80 0.90
CA ARG A 123 -17.80 -6.73 2.04
C ARG A 123 -18.63 -6.23 3.21
N SER A 124 -18.54 -4.93 3.54
CA SER A 124 -19.28 -4.29 4.63
C SER A 124 -19.20 -2.79 4.51
N TRP A 125 -20.35 -2.13 4.61
CA TRP A 125 -20.47 -0.67 4.63
C TRP A 125 -19.76 -0.05 5.84
N TYR A 126 -19.92 -0.66 7.03
CA TYR A 126 -19.25 -0.22 8.26
C TYR A 126 -17.72 -0.26 8.14
N ARG A 127 -17.18 -1.38 7.65
CA ARG A 127 -15.74 -1.52 7.42
C ARG A 127 -15.21 -0.51 6.40
N TRP A 128 -16.02 -0.19 5.41
CA TRP A 128 -15.65 0.76 4.38
C TRP A 128 -15.56 2.19 4.92
N ILE A 129 -16.56 2.69 5.65
CA ILE A 129 -16.53 4.02 6.28
C ILE A 129 -15.38 4.11 7.27
N MET A 130 -15.26 3.15 8.19
CA MET A 130 -14.16 3.07 9.14
C MET A 130 -12.79 3.18 8.44
N HIS A 131 -12.58 2.43 7.35
CA HIS A 131 -11.33 2.44 6.62
C HIS A 131 -11.11 3.75 5.85
N LEU A 132 -12.17 4.35 5.30
CA LEU A 132 -12.07 5.66 4.66
C LEU A 132 -11.69 6.75 5.66
N CYS A 133 -12.27 6.76 6.85
CA CYS A 133 -11.90 7.70 7.90
C CYS A 133 -10.42 7.53 8.29
N LEU A 134 -9.95 6.31 8.53
CA LEU A 134 -8.55 6.05 8.86
C LEU A 134 -7.61 6.40 7.70
N SER A 135 -7.82 5.80 6.54
CA SER A 135 -6.90 5.99 5.40
C SER A 135 -7.00 7.38 4.80
N GLY A 136 -8.20 7.93 4.67
CA GLY A 136 -8.43 9.28 4.13
C GLY A 136 -7.88 10.36 5.06
N GLY A 137 -8.18 10.28 6.36
CA GLY A 137 -7.67 11.21 7.35
C GLY A 137 -6.14 11.15 7.47
N CYS A 138 -5.55 9.97 7.53
CA CYS A 138 -4.09 9.82 7.52
C CYS A 138 -3.46 10.35 6.23
N THR A 139 -4.03 10.04 5.06
CA THR A 139 -3.51 10.54 3.78
C THR A 139 -3.58 12.06 3.71
N LEU A 140 -4.67 12.66 4.18
CA LEU A 140 -4.82 14.11 4.25
C LEU A 140 -3.78 14.73 5.21
N ALA A 141 -3.60 14.14 6.39
CA ALA A 141 -2.59 14.59 7.35
C ALA A 141 -1.17 14.53 6.75
N PHE A 142 -0.79 13.43 6.09
CA PHE A 142 0.50 13.32 5.41
C PHE A 142 0.65 14.33 4.25
N ALA A 143 -0.40 14.55 3.46
CA ALA A 143 -0.39 15.52 2.37
C ALA A 143 -0.18 16.96 2.83
N ILE A 144 -0.62 17.29 4.05
CA ILE A 144 -0.40 18.61 4.66
C ILE A 144 0.98 18.69 5.30
N THR A 145 1.36 17.67 6.10
CA THR A 145 2.56 17.75 6.95
C THR A 145 3.86 17.56 6.16
N PHE A 146 3.93 16.68 5.16
CA PHE A 146 5.17 16.46 4.41
C PHE A 146 5.70 17.71 3.71
N PRO A 147 4.88 18.49 2.97
CA PRO A 147 5.37 19.72 2.36
C PRO A 147 5.85 20.75 3.39
N LEU A 148 5.21 20.81 4.56
CA LEU A 148 5.60 21.71 5.65
C LEU A 148 6.90 21.25 6.33
N VAL A 149 7.00 19.98 6.69
CA VAL A 149 8.19 19.40 7.34
C VAL A 149 9.43 19.48 6.45
N PHE A 150 9.24 19.32 5.14
CA PHE A 150 10.35 19.37 4.17
C PHE A 150 10.68 20.80 3.72
N GLY A 151 9.95 21.82 4.22
CA GLY A 151 10.17 23.21 3.84
C GLY A 151 9.74 23.55 2.40
N TRP A 152 8.97 22.66 1.74
CA TRP A 152 8.45 22.93 0.39
C TRP A 152 7.38 24.02 0.40
N ILE A 153 6.57 24.05 1.45
CA ILE A 153 5.57 25.07 1.70
C ILE A 153 5.86 25.66 3.07
N HIS A 154 5.93 26.99 3.17
CA HIS A 154 6.02 27.71 4.43
C HIS A 154 5.22 29.03 4.35
N PHE A 155 4.93 29.58 5.50
CA PHE A 155 4.12 30.77 5.64
C PHE A 155 4.97 31.89 6.26
N GLU A 156 4.89 33.08 5.67
CA GLU A 156 5.53 34.30 6.21
C GLU A 156 4.47 35.33 6.43
N SER A 157 4.52 36.04 7.58
CA SER A 157 3.68 37.22 7.83
C SER A 157 4.23 38.42 7.06
N PHE A 158 3.35 39.32 6.63
CA PHE A 158 3.79 40.59 6.09
C PHE A 158 4.30 41.50 7.21
N ALA A 159 5.40 42.23 6.95
CA ALA A 159 5.99 43.13 7.92
C ALA A 159 5.00 44.24 8.36
N ASP A 160 4.17 44.71 7.43
CA ASP A 160 3.22 45.82 7.65
C ASP A 160 1.86 45.34 8.17
N ASN A 161 1.57 44.02 8.09
CA ASN A 161 0.29 43.49 8.55
C ASN A 161 0.44 42.04 9.03
N ALA A 162 0.49 41.84 10.33
CA ALA A 162 0.62 40.55 10.99
C ALA A 162 -0.58 39.61 10.77
N GLU A 163 -1.72 40.10 10.30
CA GLU A 163 -2.91 39.30 10.00
C GLU A 163 -2.91 38.71 8.58
N MET A 164 -1.97 39.17 7.74
CA MET A 164 -1.79 38.69 6.39
C MET A 164 -0.61 37.72 6.30
N TYR A 165 -0.83 36.56 5.71
CA TYR A 165 0.20 35.57 5.44
C TYR A 165 0.46 35.41 3.94
N ARG A 166 1.73 35.30 3.60
CA ARG A 166 2.21 34.92 2.28
C ARG A 166 2.51 33.42 2.29
N VAL A 167 2.03 32.71 1.27
CA VAL A 167 2.37 31.30 1.04
C VAL A 167 3.53 31.23 0.08
N LEU A 168 4.60 30.60 0.51
CA LEU A 168 5.75 30.32 -0.34
C LEU A 168 5.77 28.83 -0.63
N ALA A 169 5.86 28.49 -1.93
CA ALA A 169 6.10 27.12 -2.39
C ALA A 169 7.46 27.07 -3.08
N PHE A 170 8.34 26.23 -2.60
CA PHE A 170 9.74 26.16 -3.04
C PHE A 170 10.43 27.54 -3.08
N GLY A 171 10.15 28.37 -2.07
CA GLY A 171 10.70 29.73 -1.94
C GLY A 171 10.08 30.78 -2.85
N LEU A 172 9.13 30.41 -3.70
CA LEU A 172 8.42 31.36 -4.56
C LEU A 172 7.07 31.74 -3.94
N PRO A 173 6.72 33.03 -3.90
CA PRO A 173 5.42 33.47 -3.40
C PRO A 173 4.34 33.02 -4.40
N VAL A 174 3.44 32.13 -3.94
CA VAL A 174 2.38 31.56 -4.81
C VAL A 174 1.01 32.14 -4.46
N ASP A 175 0.85 32.66 -3.20
CA ASP A 175 -0.46 33.07 -2.73
C ASP A 175 -0.34 33.96 -1.49
N SER A 176 -1.45 34.62 -1.09
CA SER A 176 -1.57 35.33 0.17
C SER A 176 -3.00 35.26 0.69
N PHE A 177 -3.15 35.31 2.02
CA PHE A 177 -4.47 35.28 2.65
C PHE A 177 -4.45 35.94 4.01
N SER A 178 -5.63 36.46 4.45
CA SER A 178 -5.84 36.91 5.84
C SER A 178 -6.17 35.73 6.74
N VAL A 179 -5.68 35.77 7.98
CA VAL A 179 -6.00 34.79 9.05
C VAL A 179 -7.51 34.66 9.24
N HIS A 180 -8.24 35.78 9.15
CA HIS A 180 -9.69 35.84 9.35
C HIS A 180 -10.52 35.41 8.14
N SER A 181 -9.88 35.16 6.99
CA SER A 181 -10.57 34.64 5.80
C SER A 181 -10.94 33.16 5.97
N LEU A 182 -11.96 32.71 5.21
CA LEU A 182 -12.29 31.30 5.12
C LEU A 182 -11.08 30.45 4.71
N LYS A 183 -10.22 30.98 3.84
CA LYS A 183 -8.99 30.35 3.41
C LYS A 183 -8.00 30.19 4.58
N GLY A 184 -7.79 31.24 5.38
CA GLY A 184 -6.96 31.19 6.58
C GLY A 184 -7.49 30.17 7.60
N LEU A 185 -8.80 30.18 7.82
CA LEU A 185 -9.43 29.20 8.69
C LEU A 185 -9.17 27.76 8.22
N LEU A 186 -9.32 27.49 6.93
CA LEU A 186 -9.06 26.16 6.36
C LEU A 186 -7.57 25.79 6.45
N MET A 187 -6.66 26.68 6.06
CA MET A 187 -5.22 26.41 6.06
C MET A 187 -4.71 26.04 7.45
N PHE A 188 -5.14 26.74 8.50
CA PHE A 188 -4.68 26.51 9.87
C PHE A 188 -5.48 25.45 10.64
N ASN A 189 -6.60 24.95 10.12
CA ASN A 189 -7.42 23.94 10.82
C ASN A 189 -7.60 22.63 10.04
N LEU A 190 -7.20 22.54 8.77
CA LEU A 190 -7.41 21.35 7.96
C LEU A 190 -6.75 20.10 8.57
N LEU A 191 -5.59 20.26 9.23
CA LEU A 191 -4.92 19.17 9.94
C LEU A 191 -5.74 18.69 11.16
N ASN A 192 -6.39 19.63 11.87
CA ASN A 192 -7.30 19.28 12.98
C ASN A 192 -8.52 18.51 12.47
N VAL A 193 -9.08 18.92 11.33
CA VAL A 193 -10.18 18.19 10.68
C VAL A 193 -9.75 16.78 10.30
N ALA A 194 -8.56 16.62 9.72
CA ALA A 194 -7.99 15.32 9.42
C ALA A 194 -7.86 14.46 10.70
N GLY A 195 -7.37 15.03 11.79
CA GLY A 195 -7.25 14.38 13.10
C GLY A 195 -8.59 13.90 13.64
N VAL A 196 -9.63 14.73 13.58
CA VAL A 196 -10.99 14.33 14.00
C VAL A 196 -11.53 13.18 13.16
N ILE A 197 -11.34 13.21 11.84
CA ILE A 197 -11.73 12.12 10.94
C ILE A 197 -11.01 10.82 11.33
N VAL A 198 -9.71 10.87 11.60
CA VAL A 198 -8.94 9.71 12.06
C VAL A 198 -9.47 9.18 13.39
N LEU A 199 -9.78 10.05 14.36
CA LEU A 199 -10.35 9.62 15.65
C LEU A 199 -11.68 8.90 15.48
N ILE A 200 -12.56 9.39 14.62
CA ILE A 200 -13.82 8.69 14.29
C ILE A 200 -13.51 7.27 13.77
N GLY A 201 -12.58 7.15 12.82
CA GLY A 201 -12.15 5.85 12.30
C GLY A 201 -11.56 4.93 13.36
N LEU A 202 -10.77 5.48 14.29
CA LEU A 202 -10.17 4.73 15.42
C LEU A 202 -11.23 4.22 16.39
N VAL A 203 -12.21 5.06 16.76
CA VAL A 203 -13.33 4.65 17.63
C VAL A 203 -14.12 3.53 16.97
N MET A 204 -14.47 3.67 15.69
CA MET A 204 -15.14 2.60 14.94
C MET A 204 -14.31 1.30 14.90
N ALA A 205 -12.99 1.40 14.70
CA ALA A 205 -12.11 0.24 14.71
C ALA A 205 -12.03 -0.42 16.09
N GLY A 206 -11.96 0.37 17.15
CA GLY A 206 -11.98 -0.10 18.55
C GLY A 206 -13.27 -0.83 18.89
N ILE A 207 -14.42 -0.22 18.60
CA ILE A 207 -15.73 -0.85 18.83
C ILE A 207 -15.80 -2.21 18.12
N ARG A 208 -15.42 -2.26 16.84
CA ARG A 208 -15.44 -3.52 16.08
C ARG A 208 -14.54 -4.60 16.72
N ARG A 209 -13.33 -4.24 17.19
CA ARG A 209 -12.41 -5.18 17.80
C ARG A 209 -12.89 -5.70 19.17
N CYS A 210 -13.70 -4.91 19.88
CA CYS A 210 -14.29 -5.31 21.13
C CYS A 210 -15.58 -6.13 20.96
N THR A 211 -16.34 -5.93 19.87
CA THR A 211 -17.66 -6.53 19.68
C THR A 211 -17.67 -7.73 18.72
N ASP A 212 -16.82 -7.74 17.69
CA ASP A 212 -16.77 -8.83 16.70
C ASP A 212 -15.95 -10.01 17.24
N ALA A 213 -16.62 -11.13 17.50
CA ALA A 213 -15.99 -12.34 18.04
C ALA A 213 -14.93 -12.92 17.09
N GLY A 214 -15.13 -12.84 15.77
CA GLY A 214 -14.16 -13.28 14.76
C GLY A 214 -12.87 -12.48 14.79
N GLU A 215 -12.99 -11.15 14.92
CA GLU A 215 -11.81 -10.29 15.05
C GLU A 215 -11.07 -10.56 16.37
N ARG A 216 -11.78 -10.69 17.48
CA ARG A 216 -11.16 -11.00 18.78
C ARG A 216 -10.38 -12.32 18.77
N ALA A 217 -10.90 -13.33 18.07
CA ALA A 217 -10.26 -14.65 18.01
C ALA A 217 -8.98 -14.66 17.15
N THR A 218 -8.83 -13.73 16.20
CA THR A 218 -7.74 -13.74 15.22
C THR A 218 -6.78 -12.57 15.33
N GLN A 219 -7.11 -11.54 16.12
CA GLN A 219 -6.27 -10.34 16.24
C GLN A 219 -5.00 -10.62 17.04
N THR A 220 -3.90 -9.99 16.63
CA THR A 220 -2.63 -9.98 17.34
C THR A 220 -2.31 -8.58 17.83
N PHE A 221 -1.55 -8.47 18.93
CA PHE A 221 -1.19 -7.15 19.45
C PHE A 221 -0.37 -6.35 18.44
N PHE A 222 0.71 -6.94 17.91
CA PHE A 222 1.66 -6.23 17.05
C PHE A 222 1.05 -5.80 15.70
N GLU A 223 0.26 -6.66 15.07
CA GLU A 223 -0.26 -6.40 13.73
C GLU A 223 -1.57 -5.60 13.74
N ASP A 224 -2.38 -5.74 14.80
CA ASP A 224 -3.75 -5.24 14.79
C ASP A 224 -4.03 -4.14 15.82
N ILE A 225 -3.47 -4.24 17.04
CA ILE A 225 -3.74 -3.29 18.11
C ILE A 225 -2.70 -2.17 18.11
N LEU A 226 -1.42 -2.51 18.06
CA LEU A 226 -0.32 -1.54 18.10
C LEU A 226 -0.43 -0.42 17.05
N PRO A 227 -0.73 -0.69 15.76
CA PRO A 227 -0.88 0.40 14.79
C PRO A 227 -2.02 1.37 15.13
N LEU A 228 -3.12 0.88 15.70
CA LEU A 228 -4.21 1.76 16.13
C LEU A 228 -3.80 2.62 17.33
N LEU A 229 -3.05 2.05 18.29
CA LEU A 229 -2.53 2.80 19.43
C LEU A 229 -1.53 3.88 19.00
N ILE A 230 -0.63 3.56 18.06
CA ILE A 230 0.34 4.54 17.54
C ILE A 230 -0.38 5.66 16.79
N ILE A 231 -1.33 5.34 15.90
CA ILE A 231 -2.12 6.34 15.18
C ILE A 231 -2.94 7.19 16.17
N PHE A 232 -3.52 6.58 17.21
CA PHE A 232 -4.19 7.31 18.28
C PHE A 232 -3.25 8.27 19.00
N ALA A 233 -2.06 7.82 19.40
CA ALA A 233 -1.06 8.66 20.07
C ALA A 233 -0.65 9.86 19.19
N VAL A 234 -0.36 9.64 17.91
CA VAL A 234 -0.04 10.71 16.95
C VAL A 234 -1.19 11.72 16.86
N THR A 235 -2.42 11.23 16.70
CA THR A 235 -3.58 12.09 16.49
C THR A 235 -3.94 12.85 17.74
N ALA A 236 -3.96 12.18 18.90
CA ALA A 236 -4.30 12.80 20.18
C ALA A 236 -3.26 13.86 20.60
N THR A 237 -1.98 13.56 20.45
CA THR A 237 -0.90 14.52 20.76
C THR A 237 -0.87 15.70 19.81
N GLY A 238 -1.17 15.47 18.51
CA GLY A 238 -1.30 16.57 17.53
C GLY A 238 -2.47 17.51 17.86
N LEU A 239 -3.63 16.97 18.24
CA LEU A 239 -4.76 17.78 18.70
C LEU A 239 -4.46 18.48 20.04
N ALA A 240 -3.71 17.82 20.94
CA ALA A 240 -3.29 18.43 22.21
C ALA A 240 -2.38 19.67 22.00
N LEU A 241 -1.54 19.68 20.96
CA LEU A 241 -0.78 20.88 20.56
C LEU A 241 -1.71 22.04 20.20
N THR A 242 -2.76 21.78 19.44
CA THR A 242 -3.76 22.81 19.10
C THR A 242 -4.51 23.30 20.33
N VAL A 243 -4.90 22.39 21.23
CA VAL A 243 -5.57 22.76 22.50
C VAL A 243 -4.64 23.59 23.37
N SER A 244 -3.38 23.17 23.54
CA SER A 244 -2.38 23.93 24.30
C SER A 244 -2.20 25.34 23.76
N TYR A 245 -2.07 25.50 22.45
CA TYR A 245 -1.89 26.79 21.80
C TYR A 245 -3.14 27.69 21.93
N LYS A 246 -4.32 27.16 21.53
CA LYS A 246 -5.55 27.97 21.41
C LYS A 246 -6.25 28.24 22.75
N PHE A 247 -6.22 27.29 23.67
CA PHE A 247 -7.04 27.36 24.90
C PHE A 247 -6.24 27.45 26.21
N LEU A 248 -4.98 27.00 26.21
CA LEU A 248 -4.16 26.97 27.42
C LEU A 248 -3.01 28.00 27.40
N GLY A 249 -3.04 28.95 26.47
CA GLY A 249 -2.01 30.00 26.36
C GLY A 249 -0.59 29.45 26.17
N GLY A 250 -0.46 28.30 25.49
CA GLY A 250 0.83 27.66 25.23
C GLY A 250 1.38 26.82 26.40
N ARG A 251 0.65 26.65 27.49
CA ARG A 251 1.08 25.85 28.65
C ARG A 251 1.31 24.40 28.23
N GLY A 252 2.49 23.86 28.54
CA GLY A 252 2.89 22.50 28.21
C GLY A 252 3.15 22.26 26.71
N HIS A 253 3.16 23.28 25.84
CA HIS A 253 3.34 23.13 24.40
C HIS A 253 4.63 22.37 24.04
N GLY A 254 5.76 22.71 24.69
CA GLY A 254 7.04 22.02 24.44
C GLY A 254 6.99 20.53 24.78
N LEU A 255 6.33 20.13 25.88
CA LEU A 255 6.14 18.74 26.23
C LEU A 255 5.31 18.01 25.16
N TRP A 256 4.17 18.59 24.77
CA TRP A 256 3.32 18.01 23.73
C TRP A 256 4.02 17.92 22.38
N ALA A 257 4.88 18.90 22.04
CA ALA A 257 5.67 18.87 20.81
C ALA A 257 6.64 17.69 20.78
N VAL A 258 7.36 17.45 21.90
CA VAL A 258 8.27 16.31 22.00
C VAL A 258 7.51 14.97 21.95
N VAL A 259 6.43 14.83 22.71
CA VAL A 259 5.61 13.60 22.74
C VAL A 259 5.01 13.33 21.36
N HIS A 260 4.54 14.36 20.68
CA HIS A 260 4.02 14.24 19.31
C HIS A 260 5.12 13.81 18.33
N MET A 261 6.29 14.44 18.38
CA MET A 261 7.45 14.07 17.55
C MET A 261 7.81 12.59 17.74
N VAL A 262 7.95 12.14 18.98
CA VAL A 262 8.27 10.74 19.31
C VAL A 262 7.19 9.80 18.76
N SER A 263 5.91 10.15 18.92
CA SER A 263 4.79 9.35 18.41
C SER A 263 4.80 9.25 16.88
N VAL A 264 5.10 10.35 16.17
CA VAL A 264 5.20 10.36 14.70
C VAL A 264 6.40 9.53 14.23
N VAL A 265 7.57 9.70 14.87
CA VAL A 265 8.76 8.91 14.54
C VAL A 265 8.49 7.41 14.76
N ALA A 266 7.83 7.06 15.87
CA ALA A 266 7.42 5.68 16.14
C ALA A 266 6.48 5.14 15.05
N LEU A 267 5.50 5.95 14.57
CA LEU A 267 4.63 5.59 13.46
C LEU A 267 5.43 5.36 12.17
N LEU A 268 6.32 6.28 11.82
CA LEU A 268 7.16 6.18 10.62
C LEU A 268 8.02 4.92 10.63
N LEU A 269 8.63 4.61 11.77
CA LEU A 269 9.45 3.41 11.93
C LEU A 269 8.62 2.12 11.98
N TYR A 270 7.36 2.18 12.47
CA TYR A 270 6.46 1.03 12.45
C TYR A 270 5.96 0.66 11.04
N ILE A 271 5.74 1.66 10.16
CA ILE A 271 5.20 1.45 8.80
C ILE A 271 5.91 0.33 8.04
N PRO A 272 7.26 0.30 7.91
CA PRO A 272 7.95 -0.74 7.16
C PRO A 272 7.86 -2.14 7.79
N PHE A 273 7.64 -2.26 9.09
CA PHE A 273 7.68 -3.56 9.79
C PHE A 273 6.30 -4.13 10.09
N GLY A 274 5.29 -3.28 10.25
CA GLY A 274 3.94 -3.68 10.63
C GLY A 274 2.98 -3.84 9.47
N LYS A 275 1.70 -3.97 9.82
CA LYS A 275 0.58 -4.14 8.88
C LYS A 275 0.38 -2.93 7.96
N LEU A 276 0.81 -1.72 8.37
CA LEU A 276 0.69 -0.52 7.56
C LEU A 276 1.50 -0.57 6.26
N PHE A 277 2.48 -1.45 6.16
CA PHE A 277 3.22 -1.69 4.91
C PHE A 277 2.31 -2.09 3.73
N HIS A 278 1.09 -2.61 4.01
CA HIS A 278 0.12 -2.94 2.97
C HIS A 278 -0.24 -1.76 2.04
N MET A 279 -0.05 -0.51 2.49
CA MET A 279 -0.27 0.69 1.66
C MET A 279 0.58 0.63 0.38
N PHE A 280 1.85 0.28 0.52
CA PHE A 280 2.79 0.15 -0.61
C PHE A 280 2.50 -1.10 -1.46
N GLN A 281 2.05 -2.18 -0.83
CA GLN A 281 1.67 -3.41 -1.53
C GLN A 281 0.43 -3.25 -2.40
N ARG A 282 -0.42 -2.27 -2.12
CA ARG A 282 -1.63 -1.98 -2.92
C ARG A 282 -1.34 -1.62 -4.37
N ALA A 283 -0.18 -1.05 -4.68
CA ALA A 283 0.24 -0.82 -6.05
C ALA A 283 0.21 -2.13 -6.88
N CYS A 284 0.58 -3.26 -6.26
CA CYS A 284 0.50 -4.57 -6.90
C CYS A 284 -0.94 -5.04 -7.18
N SER A 285 -1.93 -4.54 -6.46
CA SER A 285 -3.34 -4.90 -6.69
C SER A 285 -3.84 -4.51 -8.08
N LEU A 286 -3.26 -3.44 -8.66
CA LEU A 286 -3.52 -3.06 -10.04
C LEU A 286 -3.00 -4.12 -11.02
N CYS A 287 -1.75 -4.59 -10.82
CA CYS A 287 -1.16 -5.66 -11.62
C CYS A 287 -2.01 -6.95 -11.54
N VAL A 288 -2.49 -7.30 -10.34
CA VAL A 288 -3.39 -8.44 -10.14
C VAL A 288 -4.73 -8.24 -10.86
N SER A 289 -5.28 -7.03 -10.86
CA SER A 289 -6.53 -6.72 -11.56
C SER A 289 -6.40 -6.87 -13.07
N LEU A 290 -5.30 -6.36 -13.64
CA LEU A 290 -4.99 -6.51 -15.06
C LEU A 290 -4.77 -7.98 -15.42
N TYR A 291 -4.01 -8.70 -14.59
CA TYR A 291 -3.77 -10.13 -14.75
C TYR A 291 -5.07 -10.95 -14.79
N LYS A 292 -6.00 -10.67 -13.85
CA LYS A 292 -7.32 -11.33 -13.80
C LYS A 292 -8.16 -11.03 -15.04
N LYS A 293 -8.15 -9.77 -15.51
CA LYS A 293 -8.87 -9.38 -16.74
C LYS A 293 -8.30 -10.12 -17.95
N ALA A 294 -6.97 -10.15 -18.10
CA ALA A 294 -6.30 -10.89 -19.18
C ALA A 294 -6.61 -12.39 -19.13
N GLY A 295 -6.60 -12.98 -17.94
CA GLY A 295 -6.96 -14.39 -17.78
C GLY A 295 -8.43 -14.70 -18.06
N ALA A 296 -9.35 -13.76 -17.85
CA ALA A 296 -10.77 -13.97 -18.10
C ALA A 296 -11.10 -14.05 -19.61
N THR A 297 -10.34 -13.35 -20.44
CA THR A 297 -10.52 -13.29 -21.90
C THR A 297 -9.57 -14.21 -22.69
N GLY A 298 -8.58 -14.79 -22.02
CA GLY A 298 -7.58 -15.69 -22.62
C GLY A 298 -8.02 -17.15 -22.68
N PRO A 299 -7.17 -18.01 -23.25
CA PRO A 299 -7.42 -19.46 -23.35
C PRO A 299 -7.72 -20.09 -21.98
N ARG A 300 -8.61 -21.07 -21.98
CA ARG A 300 -8.96 -21.85 -20.79
C ARG A 300 -8.09 -23.09 -20.66
N ALA A 301 -7.78 -23.45 -19.42
CA ALA A 301 -7.10 -24.69 -19.10
C ALA A 301 -8.13 -25.81 -18.92
N HIS A 302 -7.90 -26.92 -19.64
CA HIS A 302 -8.72 -28.13 -19.55
C HIS A 302 -8.16 -29.10 -18.52
N CYS A 303 -9.03 -29.66 -17.69
CA CYS A 303 -8.63 -30.65 -16.70
C CYS A 303 -8.16 -31.95 -17.38
N ARG A 304 -6.93 -32.38 -17.10
CA ARG A 304 -6.40 -33.63 -17.67
C ARG A 304 -7.12 -34.91 -17.19
N ARG A 305 -8.04 -34.81 -16.26
CA ARG A 305 -8.81 -35.96 -15.75
C ARG A 305 -10.25 -36.01 -16.24
N CYS A 306 -10.99 -34.89 -16.18
CA CYS A 306 -12.42 -34.85 -16.58
C CYS A 306 -12.67 -34.04 -17.85
N GLY A 307 -11.67 -33.33 -18.40
CA GLY A 307 -11.82 -32.52 -19.61
C GLY A 307 -12.45 -31.12 -19.39
N GLU A 308 -13.04 -30.86 -18.24
CA GLU A 308 -13.69 -29.58 -17.97
C GLU A 308 -12.74 -28.40 -17.91
N ASP A 309 -13.22 -27.26 -18.34
CA ASP A 309 -12.56 -25.96 -18.19
C ASP A 309 -12.62 -25.48 -16.74
N PHE A 310 -11.49 -25.06 -16.16
CA PHE A 310 -11.48 -24.69 -14.75
C PHE A 310 -10.74 -23.40 -14.41
N ALA A 311 -9.81 -22.96 -15.22
CA ALA A 311 -9.02 -21.77 -14.98
C ALA A 311 -8.53 -21.15 -16.30
N SER A 312 -7.85 -19.99 -16.21
CA SER A 312 -7.09 -19.45 -17.34
C SER A 312 -5.82 -20.29 -17.55
N GLN A 313 -5.49 -20.62 -18.80
CA GLN A 313 -4.25 -21.33 -19.15
C GLN A 313 -3.01 -20.54 -18.69
N MET A 314 -3.04 -19.21 -18.84
CA MET A 314 -1.99 -18.32 -18.35
C MET A 314 -1.76 -18.50 -16.84
N HIS A 315 -2.84 -18.55 -16.05
CA HIS A 315 -2.73 -18.72 -14.59
C HIS A 315 -2.16 -20.08 -14.21
N VAL A 316 -2.56 -21.15 -14.88
CA VAL A 316 -2.04 -22.50 -14.62
C VAL A 316 -0.54 -22.56 -14.94
N ASN A 317 -0.11 -22.00 -16.06
CA ASN A 317 1.30 -21.99 -16.46
C ASN A 317 2.16 -21.14 -15.50
N ASP A 318 1.69 -19.95 -15.15
CA ASP A 318 2.41 -19.07 -14.22
C ASP A 318 2.50 -19.69 -12.81
N LEU A 319 1.44 -20.35 -12.35
CA LEU A 319 1.44 -21.06 -11.07
C LEU A 319 2.44 -22.22 -11.05
N LYS A 320 2.54 -23.01 -12.13
CA LYS A 320 3.56 -24.05 -12.26
C LYS A 320 4.96 -23.45 -12.15
N ALA A 321 5.24 -22.38 -12.92
CA ALA A 321 6.52 -21.71 -12.88
C ALA A 321 6.87 -21.14 -11.49
N VAL A 322 5.89 -20.64 -10.75
CA VAL A 322 6.09 -20.17 -9.36
C VAL A 322 6.40 -21.33 -8.42
N LEU A 323 5.71 -22.47 -8.59
CA LEU A 323 5.95 -23.65 -7.77
C LEU A 323 7.34 -24.25 -8.04
N ASP A 324 7.74 -24.32 -9.29
CA ASP A 324 9.09 -24.76 -9.68
C ASP A 324 10.18 -23.84 -9.10
N GLN A 325 9.97 -22.49 -9.07
CA GLN A 325 10.89 -21.54 -8.43
C GLN A 325 10.98 -21.67 -6.90
N LEU A 326 9.97 -22.26 -6.29
CA LEU A 326 9.90 -22.52 -4.85
C LEU A 326 10.35 -23.94 -4.49
N ASP A 327 10.87 -24.71 -5.47
CA ASP A 327 11.30 -26.12 -5.34
C ASP A 327 10.16 -27.06 -4.90
N PHE A 328 8.91 -26.70 -5.21
CA PHE A 328 7.77 -27.59 -5.00
C PHE A 328 7.53 -28.47 -6.21
N ASN A 329 7.90 -29.73 -6.11
CA ASN A 329 7.59 -30.72 -7.14
C ASN A 329 6.18 -31.31 -6.93
N TYR A 330 5.21 -30.84 -7.72
CA TYR A 330 3.84 -31.33 -7.75
C TYR A 330 3.55 -32.19 -9.00
N ARG A 331 4.56 -32.89 -9.52
CA ARG A 331 4.43 -33.81 -10.65
C ARG A 331 4.24 -35.24 -10.14
N PHE A 332 3.41 -35.99 -10.81
CA PHE A 332 3.18 -37.42 -10.52
C PHE A 332 2.97 -38.24 -11.78
N ALA A 333 3.41 -39.47 -11.72
CA ALA A 333 3.26 -40.44 -12.84
C ALA A 333 1.81 -40.93 -12.93
N THR A 334 1.32 -41.04 -14.15
CA THR A 334 0.07 -41.69 -14.49
C THR A 334 0.30 -42.69 -15.64
N ALA A 335 -0.66 -43.59 -15.92
CA ALA A 335 -0.57 -44.50 -17.04
C ALA A 335 -0.40 -43.80 -18.41
N LYS A 336 -0.75 -42.50 -18.51
CA LYS A 336 -0.64 -41.69 -19.73
C LYS A 336 0.57 -40.72 -19.71
N GLY A 337 1.53 -40.92 -18.80
CA GLY A 337 2.69 -40.06 -18.62
C GLY A 337 2.63 -39.22 -17.36
N GLU A 338 3.61 -38.31 -17.20
CA GLU A 338 3.71 -37.41 -16.06
C GLU A 338 2.72 -36.27 -16.18
N ILE A 339 2.01 -35.98 -15.10
CA ILE A 339 1.02 -34.88 -15.01
C ILE A 339 1.38 -33.98 -13.83
N HIS A 340 1.28 -32.67 -14.04
CA HIS A 340 1.41 -31.69 -12.94
C HIS A 340 0.07 -31.54 -12.21
N TYR A 341 0.09 -31.48 -10.87
CA TYR A 341 -1.11 -31.34 -10.04
C TYR A 341 -1.99 -30.13 -10.42
N GLN A 342 -1.38 -29.07 -10.96
CA GLN A 342 -2.10 -27.89 -11.43
C GLN A 342 -2.84 -28.09 -12.75
N ASP A 343 -2.61 -29.17 -13.48
CA ASP A 343 -3.39 -29.53 -14.69
C ASP A 343 -4.71 -30.23 -14.37
N ILE A 344 -5.03 -30.39 -13.09
CA ILE A 344 -6.25 -31.05 -12.63
C ILE A 344 -7.16 -30.01 -11.98
N CYS A 345 -8.45 -30.01 -12.30
CA CYS A 345 -9.42 -29.09 -11.72
C CYS A 345 -9.60 -29.30 -10.20
N PRO A 346 -10.05 -28.27 -9.46
CA PRO A 346 -10.21 -28.37 -8.01
C PRO A 346 -11.12 -29.51 -7.54
N ALA A 347 -12.18 -29.85 -8.31
CA ALA A 347 -13.07 -30.95 -7.99
C ALA A 347 -12.35 -32.31 -8.07
N CYS A 348 -11.59 -32.53 -9.16
CA CYS A 348 -10.80 -33.73 -9.32
C CYS A 348 -9.66 -33.85 -8.30
N ARG A 349 -9.04 -32.73 -7.89
CA ARG A 349 -8.02 -32.72 -6.81
C ARG A 349 -8.60 -33.18 -5.49
N ARG A 350 -9.76 -32.64 -5.09
CA ARG A 350 -10.45 -33.07 -3.85
C ARG A 350 -10.78 -34.56 -3.91
N ARG A 351 -11.28 -35.06 -5.04
CA ARG A 351 -11.58 -36.49 -5.22
C ARG A 351 -10.33 -37.38 -5.11
N LEU A 352 -9.19 -36.93 -5.70
CA LEU A 352 -7.93 -37.65 -5.55
C LEU A 352 -7.45 -37.71 -4.12
N LEU A 353 -7.54 -36.60 -3.39
CA LEU A 353 -7.16 -36.51 -1.98
C LEU A 353 -8.02 -37.46 -1.13
N ALA A 354 -9.33 -37.42 -1.31
CA ALA A 354 -10.26 -38.31 -0.58
C ALA A 354 -9.99 -39.79 -0.86
N LEU A 355 -9.73 -40.15 -2.13
CA LEU A 355 -9.38 -41.53 -2.49
C LEU A 355 -8.06 -41.99 -1.85
N ASN A 356 -7.04 -41.12 -1.82
CA ASN A 356 -5.77 -41.45 -1.17
C ASN A 356 -5.92 -41.58 0.36
N GLN A 357 -6.68 -40.68 0.97
CA GLN A 357 -6.98 -40.80 2.40
C GLN A 357 -7.73 -42.07 2.73
N GLY A 358 -8.73 -42.46 1.92
CA GLY A 358 -9.46 -43.72 2.08
C GLY A 358 -8.54 -44.93 1.98
N ARG A 359 -7.58 -44.94 1.05
CA ARG A 359 -6.59 -46.01 0.93
C ARG A 359 -5.65 -46.11 2.11
N MET A 360 -5.24 -44.97 2.70
CA MET A 360 -4.39 -44.96 3.90
C MET A 360 -5.10 -45.48 5.14
N ILE A 361 -6.43 -45.38 5.21
CA ILE A 361 -7.24 -45.86 6.32
C ILE A 361 -7.68 -47.35 6.13
N GLY A 362 -7.26 -47.99 5.01
CA GLY A 362 -7.57 -49.40 4.76
C GLY A 362 -9.00 -49.64 4.27
N ARG A 363 -9.66 -48.66 3.67
CA ARG A 363 -11.00 -48.77 3.07
C ARG A 363 -10.98 -48.49 1.57
#